data_a385dcb5aa767e3204f3e15821f4e7ad
#
_entry.id   a385dcb5aa767e3204f3e15821f4e7ad
#
_cell.length_a   1.000
_cell.length_b   1.000
_cell.length_c   1.000
_cell.angle_alpha   90.00
_cell.angle_beta   90.00
_cell.angle_gamma   90.00
#
_symmetry.space_group_name_H-M   'P 1'
#
loop_
_entity.id
_entity.type
_entity.pdbx_description
1 polymer ?
#
loop_
_entity_poly.entity_id
_entity_poly.type
_entity_poly.pdbx_seq_one_letter_code
_entity_poly.pdbx_strand_id
1 'polypeptide(L)'
;MANFDAICAAYGIAHDGAPRQVSERVWHLSDGHDGHGGVAVKLYADEHAVRAQKEAAVLAHLQAHGDARFRVQSLQRTLAGEALFVGHDVRALVTRWVPGQTRTYDTFTSSEWEALGASLGALHLGLDTFDTSSLPALDTFHARLAAIDADGVRRGLTEALGRDRENLYDYVETSLRLLDAHYPGSLAAFPADDPQHPIHNDYNQFNYLFDGTLPPLILDWEAAIGAPREYELVRCLNHLPLEAPHHAATFVRAYARVRAPRPQNIAWAVDAACLQHALKLWIVQGWLNDPARFAAHLRGATTMVAAFDGARERLIDFYSRCLETGDGRTPT
;
A
#
# COMPACT_ATOMS: atom_id res chain seq x y z
N MET A 1 28.15 6.66 0.90
CA MET A 1 27.85 5.21 0.95
C MET A 1 27.43 4.87 2.37
N ALA A 2 26.39 4.05 2.54
CA ALA A 2 25.99 3.60 3.88
C ALA A 2 27.13 2.81 4.55
N ASN A 3 27.37 3.11 5.81
CA ASN A 3 28.34 2.38 6.62
C ASN A 3 27.69 1.10 7.19
N PHE A 4 27.71 0.01 6.42
CA PHE A 4 27.12 -1.26 6.83
C PHE A 4 27.81 -1.85 8.07
N ASP A 5 29.12 -1.61 8.27
CA ASP A 5 29.83 -2.09 9.45
C ASP A 5 29.27 -1.46 10.73
N ALA A 6 28.97 -0.17 10.70
CA ALA A 6 28.35 0.52 11.84
C ALA A 6 26.92 0.00 12.11
N ILE A 7 26.15 -0.27 11.06
CA ILE A 7 24.81 -0.85 11.18
C ILE A 7 24.92 -2.25 11.80
N CYS A 8 25.78 -3.11 11.26
CA CYS A 8 26.00 -4.47 11.77
C CYS A 8 26.45 -4.48 13.22
N ALA A 9 27.37 -3.61 13.57
CA ALA A 9 27.84 -3.46 14.97
C ALA A 9 26.71 -3.05 15.92
N ALA A 10 25.83 -2.12 15.49
CA ALA A 10 24.70 -1.67 16.30
C ALA A 10 23.67 -2.77 16.57
N TYR A 11 23.48 -3.69 15.63
CA TYR A 11 22.56 -4.83 15.77
C TYR A 11 23.23 -6.11 16.28
N GLY A 12 24.55 -6.13 16.44
CA GLY A 12 25.30 -7.34 16.80
C GLY A 12 25.24 -8.41 15.70
N ILE A 13 25.16 -8.01 14.44
CA ILE A 13 25.05 -8.89 13.28
C ILE A 13 26.44 -9.18 12.74
N ALA A 14 26.80 -10.46 12.66
CA ALA A 14 27.90 -10.92 11.82
C ALA A 14 27.36 -11.15 10.39
N HIS A 15 28.09 -10.70 9.39
CA HIS A 15 27.74 -10.98 8.00
C HIS A 15 28.98 -11.49 7.24
N ASP A 16 28.74 -12.35 6.27
CA ASP A 16 29.76 -12.90 5.41
C ASP A 16 29.65 -12.28 4.01
N GLY A 17 30.74 -11.70 3.55
CA GLY A 17 30.82 -11.08 2.23
C GLY A 17 30.24 -9.67 2.13
N ALA A 18 30.17 -9.17 0.88
CA ALA A 18 29.66 -7.84 0.59
C ALA A 18 28.13 -7.79 0.61
N PRO A 19 27.52 -6.68 1.12
CA PRO A 19 26.08 -6.48 1.05
C PRO A 19 25.57 -6.55 -0.40
N ARG A 20 24.54 -7.39 -0.65
CA ARG A 20 23.93 -7.55 -1.97
C ARG A 20 22.70 -6.64 -2.07
N GLN A 21 22.73 -5.68 -3.00
CA GLN A 21 21.57 -4.83 -3.25
C GLN A 21 20.43 -5.64 -3.87
N VAL A 22 19.24 -5.56 -3.27
CA VAL A 22 18.02 -6.25 -3.69
C VAL A 22 17.07 -5.29 -4.43
N SER A 23 16.97 -4.05 -3.93
CA SER A 23 16.23 -2.98 -4.55
C SER A 23 16.95 -1.64 -4.32
N GLU A 24 16.39 -0.54 -4.80
CA GLU A 24 17.01 0.79 -4.66
C GLU A 24 17.46 1.11 -3.23
N ARG A 25 16.69 0.67 -2.21
CA ARG A 25 16.94 0.99 -0.79
C ARG A 25 17.09 -0.23 0.10
N VAL A 26 17.08 -1.44 -0.44
CA VAL A 26 17.13 -2.68 0.34
C VAL A 26 18.36 -3.49 -0.02
N TRP A 27 19.10 -3.93 1.00
CA TRP A 27 20.26 -4.81 0.89
C TRP A 27 20.03 -6.09 1.69
N HIS A 28 20.52 -7.19 1.17
CA HIS A 28 20.63 -8.46 1.87
C HIS A 28 22.06 -8.63 2.39
N LEU A 29 22.18 -8.90 3.68
CA LEU A 29 23.43 -9.32 4.35
C LEU A 29 23.28 -10.78 4.75
N SER A 30 24.08 -11.65 4.13
CA SER A 30 24.08 -13.08 4.44
C SER A 30 24.82 -13.38 5.75
N ASP A 31 24.31 -14.33 6.51
CA ASP A 31 24.99 -14.85 7.73
C ASP A 31 25.97 -15.98 7.45
N GLY A 32 26.28 -16.26 6.18
CA GLY A 32 27.22 -17.29 5.76
C GLY A 32 26.69 -18.72 5.74
N HIS A 33 25.47 -18.96 6.22
CA HIS A 33 24.82 -20.26 6.18
C HIS A 33 23.90 -20.36 4.96
N ASP A 34 24.30 -21.13 3.94
CA ASP A 34 23.52 -21.52 2.77
C ASP A 34 22.97 -20.39 1.87
N GLY A 35 23.34 -19.13 2.11
CA GLY A 35 22.86 -17.97 1.32
C GLY A 35 21.38 -17.62 1.50
N HIS A 36 20.65 -18.37 2.33
CA HIS A 36 19.23 -18.19 2.61
C HIS A 36 18.94 -17.53 3.96
N GLY A 37 19.94 -17.44 4.84
CA GLY A 37 19.86 -16.75 6.13
C GLY A 37 20.32 -15.29 6.04
N GLY A 38 20.28 -14.60 7.21
CA GLY A 38 20.75 -13.24 7.34
C GLY A 38 19.64 -12.21 7.53
N VAL A 39 19.91 -10.97 7.12
CA VAL A 39 19.00 -9.84 7.32
C VAL A 39 18.80 -9.03 6.05
N ALA A 40 17.63 -8.38 5.97
CA ALA A 40 17.35 -7.30 5.05
C ALA A 40 17.61 -5.96 5.76
N VAL A 41 18.38 -5.09 5.14
CA VAL A 41 18.65 -3.74 5.61
C VAL A 41 18.01 -2.76 4.65
N LYS A 42 16.99 -2.03 5.09
CA LYS A 42 16.34 -0.96 4.34
C LYS A 42 16.88 0.39 4.81
N LEU A 43 17.42 1.16 3.88
CA LEU A 43 18.05 2.45 4.16
C LEU A 43 17.11 3.61 3.82
N TYR A 44 17.10 4.59 4.70
CA TYR A 44 16.34 5.83 4.55
C TYR A 44 17.28 7.02 4.67
N ALA A 45 17.18 7.98 3.74
CA ALA A 45 17.79 9.28 3.90
C ALA A 45 17.08 10.07 5.03
N ASP A 46 17.72 11.09 5.57
CA ASP A 46 17.19 11.89 6.67
C ASP A 46 15.83 12.51 6.37
N GLU A 47 15.62 12.95 5.15
CA GLU A 47 14.33 13.48 4.67
C GLU A 47 13.18 12.46 4.73
N HIS A 48 13.52 11.16 4.83
CA HIS A 48 12.57 10.06 4.97
C HIS A 48 12.52 9.45 6.38
N ALA A 49 13.09 10.14 7.36
CA ALA A 49 13.12 9.70 8.76
C ALA A 49 11.75 9.31 9.32
N VAL A 50 10.73 10.10 9.00
CA VAL A 50 9.36 9.87 9.42
C VAL A 50 8.81 8.55 8.85
N ARG A 51 9.12 8.23 7.59
CA ARG A 51 8.71 6.95 6.98
C ARG A 51 9.35 5.77 7.68
N ALA A 52 10.65 5.87 8.00
CA ALA A 52 11.38 4.84 8.73
C ALA A 52 10.79 4.58 10.12
N GLN A 53 10.50 5.66 10.88
CA GLN A 53 9.88 5.58 12.21
C GLN A 53 8.51 4.92 12.16
N LYS A 54 7.69 5.32 11.20
CA LYS A 54 6.35 4.80 11.01
C LYS A 54 6.38 3.31 10.66
N GLU A 55 7.21 2.88 9.70
CA GLU A 55 7.36 1.47 9.33
C GLU A 55 7.83 0.64 10.52
N ALA A 56 8.85 1.10 11.24
CA ALA A 56 9.37 0.42 12.42
C ALA A 56 8.30 0.25 13.52
N ALA A 57 7.51 1.28 13.79
CA ALA A 57 6.47 1.24 14.82
C ALA A 57 5.31 0.31 14.44
N VAL A 58 4.84 0.35 13.18
CA VAL A 58 3.79 -0.55 12.69
C VAL A 58 4.26 -2.00 12.72
N LEU A 59 5.47 -2.30 12.25
CA LEU A 59 6.05 -3.65 12.31
C LEU A 59 6.20 -4.15 13.74
N ALA A 60 6.70 -3.31 14.66
CA ALA A 60 6.85 -3.67 16.07
C ALA A 60 5.50 -4.00 16.72
N HIS A 61 4.46 -3.22 16.41
CA HIS A 61 3.11 -3.46 16.89
C HIS A 61 2.53 -4.77 16.35
N LEU A 62 2.59 -4.98 15.03
CA LEU A 62 2.07 -6.20 14.39
C LEU A 62 2.82 -7.46 14.85
N GLN A 63 4.11 -7.33 15.12
CA GLN A 63 4.91 -8.43 15.66
C GLN A 63 4.52 -8.78 17.11
N ALA A 64 4.17 -7.78 17.90
CA ALA A 64 3.70 -7.98 19.29
C ALA A 64 2.24 -8.55 19.34
N HIS A 65 1.44 -8.26 18.32
CA HIS A 65 0.03 -8.68 18.21
C HIS A 65 -0.16 -9.70 17.08
N GLY A 66 0.76 -10.67 16.98
CA GLY A 66 0.79 -11.66 15.90
C GLY A 66 -0.53 -12.46 15.78
N ASP A 67 -0.91 -12.76 14.55
CA ASP A 67 -2.07 -13.60 14.20
C ASP A 67 -1.62 -14.59 13.10
N ALA A 68 -2.09 -15.84 13.18
CA ALA A 68 -1.72 -16.86 12.21
C ALA A 68 -2.20 -16.57 10.77
N ARG A 69 -3.14 -15.63 10.61
CA ARG A 69 -3.72 -15.25 9.32
C ARG A 69 -2.87 -14.21 8.55
N PHE A 70 -1.87 -13.60 9.17
CA PHE A 70 -0.94 -12.72 8.46
C PHE A 70 0.51 -13.01 8.82
N ARG A 71 1.39 -12.61 7.93
CA ARG A 71 2.84 -12.59 8.14
C ARG A 71 3.38 -11.22 7.76
N VAL A 72 4.22 -10.66 8.62
CA VAL A 72 4.94 -9.41 8.38
C VAL A 72 6.43 -9.60 8.61
N GLN A 73 7.25 -8.68 8.09
CA GLN A 73 8.68 -8.72 8.29
C GLN A 73 9.03 -8.74 9.79
N SER A 74 9.94 -9.63 10.17
CA SER A 74 10.41 -9.74 11.56
C SER A 74 11.46 -8.67 11.82
N LEU A 75 11.06 -7.61 12.54
CA LEU A 75 11.91 -6.50 12.93
C LEU A 75 13.03 -6.97 13.88
N GLN A 76 14.26 -6.60 13.56
CA GLN A 76 15.39 -6.73 14.47
C GLN A 76 15.55 -5.45 15.31
N ARG A 77 16.05 -5.60 16.54
CA ARG A 77 16.36 -4.44 17.38
C ARG A 77 17.87 -4.31 17.55
N THR A 78 18.33 -3.08 17.68
CA THR A 78 19.74 -2.82 18.02
C THR A 78 20.08 -3.42 19.40
N LEU A 79 21.36 -3.56 19.72
CA LEU A 79 21.82 -3.98 21.05
C LEU A 79 21.35 -3.04 22.17
N ALA A 80 21.01 -1.79 21.85
CA ALA A 80 20.40 -0.82 22.75
C ALA A 80 18.86 -0.96 22.84
N GLY A 81 18.24 -1.91 22.11
CA GLY A 81 16.79 -2.13 22.10
C GLY A 81 16.02 -1.26 21.11
N GLU A 82 16.69 -0.40 20.35
CA GLU A 82 16.06 0.50 19.38
C GLU A 82 15.57 -0.25 18.13
N ALA A 83 14.46 0.20 17.54
CA ALA A 83 13.91 -0.36 16.32
C ALA A 83 14.65 0.08 15.04
N LEU A 84 15.34 1.23 15.11
CA LEU A 84 16.08 1.82 14.01
C LEU A 84 17.53 2.11 14.42
N PHE A 85 18.45 1.88 13.51
CA PHE A 85 19.76 2.50 13.56
C PHE A 85 19.65 3.94 13.06
N VAL A 86 20.24 4.88 13.80
CA VAL A 86 20.32 6.30 13.44
C VAL A 86 21.79 6.67 13.28
N GLY A 87 22.21 6.85 12.03
CA GLY A 87 23.52 7.37 11.65
C GLY A 87 23.49 8.87 11.36
N HIS A 88 24.61 9.43 10.86
CA HIS A 88 24.74 10.85 10.57
C HIS A 88 23.75 11.30 9.47
N ASP A 89 23.70 10.57 8.34
CA ASP A 89 22.88 10.93 7.16
C ASP A 89 21.94 9.79 6.74
N VAL A 90 21.77 8.77 7.57
CA VAL A 90 21.03 7.56 7.22
C VAL A 90 20.35 6.94 8.44
N ARG A 91 19.16 6.42 8.22
CA ARG A 91 18.48 5.50 9.14
C ARG A 91 18.38 4.15 8.50
N ALA A 92 18.55 3.08 9.29
CA ALA A 92 18.39 1.73 8.82
C ALA A 92 17.34 0.98 9.61
N LEU A 93 16.42 0.35 8.88
CA LEU A 93 15.49 -0.65 9.39
C LEU A 93 16.08 -2.02 9.05
N VAL A 94 16.22 -2.86 10.05
CA VAL A 94 16.76 -4.22 9.88
C VAL A 94 15.66 -5.22 10.19
N THR A 95 15.43 -6.14 9.26
CA THR A 95 14.47 -7.24 9.41
C THR A 95 15.14 -8.56 9.08
N ARG A 96 14.57 -9.67 9.57
CA ARG A 96 15.04 -10.99 9.17
C ARG A 96 14.84 -11.18 7.67
N TRP A 97 15.86 -11.71 6.99
CA TRP A 97 15.73 -12.10 5.59
C TRP A 97 14.78 -13.29 5.43
N VAL A 98 13.87 -13.20 4.47
CA VAL A 98 13.02 -14.30 4.04
C VAL A 98 13.23 -14.49 2.55
N PRO A 99 13.73 -15.66 2.10
CA PRO A 99 13.82 -15.94 0.67
C PRO A 99 12.42 -16.09 0.09
N GLY A 100 12.23 -15.59 -1.13
CA GLY A 100 10.95 -15.65 -1.81
C GLY A 100 10.93 -14.76 -3.04
N GLN A 101 9.78 -14.68 -3.68
CA GLN A 101 9.59 -13.85 -4.86
C GLN A 101 8.25 -13.13 -4.84
N THR A 102 8.22 -11.93 -5.40
CA THR A 102 6.99 -11.26 -5.77
C THR A 102 6.49 -11.83 -7.10
N ARG A 103 5.17 -11.86 -7.30
CA ARG A 103 4.53 -12.39 -8.50
C ARG A 103 3.41 -11.47 -8.94
N THR A 104 2.97 -11.60 -10.17
CA THR A 104 1.85 -10.84 -10.73
C THR A 104 0.50 -11.51 -10.43
N TYR A 105 -0.56 -10.73 -10.34
CA TYR A 105 -1.91 -11.17 -9.96
C TYR A 105 -2.45 -12.34 -10.79
N ASP A 106 -2.11 -12.42 -12.08
CA ASP A 106 -2.51 -13.48 -12.99
C ASP A 106 -1.93 -14.86 -12.64
N THR A 107 -0.88 -14.90 -11.79
CA THR A 107 -0.24 -16.14 -11.33
C THR A 107 -0.76 -16.63 -9.99
N PHE A 108 -1.65 -15.89 -9.32
CA PHE A 108 -2.12 -16.25 -7.99
C PHE A 108 -3.19 -17.34 -8.04
N THR A 109 -3.05 -18.32 -7.18
CA THR A 109 -4.06 -19.36 -6.98
C THR A 109 -5.26 -18.83 -6.17
N SER A 110 -6.39 -19.52 -6.23
CA SER A 110 -7.58 -19.18 -5.42
C SER A 110 -7.28 -19.20 -3.92
N SER A 111 -6.45 -20.13 -3.44
CA SER A 111 -6.04 -20.20 -2.03
C SER A 111 -5.17 -19.02 -1.61
N GLU A 112 -4.32 -18.50 -2.51
CA GLU A 112 -3.53 -17.29 -2.26
C GLU A 112 -4.41 -16.05 -2.22
N TRP A 113 -5.39 -15.91 -3.11
CA TRP A 113 -6.39 -14.84 -3.05
C TRP A 113 -7.18 -14.86 -1.74
N GLU A 114 -7.60 -16.04 -1.31
CA GLU A 114 -8.31 -16.22 -0.03
C GLU A 114 -7.40 -15.85 1.16
N ALA A 115 -6.16 -16.35 1.17
CA ALA A 115 -5.19 -16.06 2.22
C ALA A 115 -4.86 -14.56 2.31
N LEU A 116 -4.72 -13.87 1.17
CA LEU A 116 -4.46 -12.42 1.13
C LEU A 116 -5.65 -11.61 1.67
N GLY A 117 -6.88 -11.99 1.31
CA GLY A 117 -8.08 -11.34 1.85
C GLY A 117 -8.21 -11.51 3.36
N ALA A 118 -8.02 -12.73 3.86
CA ALA A 118 -8.04 -13.03 5.29
C ALA A 118 -6.90 -12.31 6.03
N SER A 119 -5.71 -12.24 5.41
CA SER A 119 -4.56 -11.53 5.94
C SER A 119 -4.83 -10.04 6.10
N LEU A 120 -5.39 -9.38 5.08
CA LEU A 120 -5.74 -7.96 5.19
C LEU A 120 -6.76 -7.71 6.31
N GLY A 121 -7.77 -8.57 6.44
CA GLY A 121 -8.75 -8.47 7.53
C GLY A 121 -8.11 -8.60 8.91
N ALA A 122 -7.19 -9.54 9.08
CA ALA A 122 -6.48 -9.77 10.34
C ALA A 122 -5.49 -8.64 10.66
N LEU A 123 -4.79 -8.12 9.65
CA LEU A 123 -3.94 -6.93 9.78
C LEU A 123 -4.74 -5.72 10.28
N HIS A 124 -5.90 -5.47 9.68
CA HIS A 124 -6.78 -4.38 10.13
C HIS A 124 -7.26 -4.55 11.57
N LEU A 125 -7.59 -5.78 11.99
CA LEU A 125 -7.96 -6.06 13.39
C LEU A 125 -6.77 -5.82 14.33
N GLY A 126 -5.58 -6.29 13.97
CA GLY A 126 -4.38 -6.05 14.74
C GLY A 126 -4.05 -4.56 14.87
N LEU A 127 -4.23 -3.80 13.81
CA LEU A 127 -3.98 -2.36 13.78
C LEU A 127 -5.08 -1.51 14.44
N ASP A 128 -6.26 -2.07 14.77
CA ASP A 128 -7.29 -1.34 15.53
C ASP A 128 -6.84 -0.98 16.96
N THR A 129 -5.87 -1.72 17.49
CA THR A 129 -5.28 -1.45 18.81
C THR A 129 -3.99 -0.64 18.77
N PHE A 130 -3.57 -0.19 17.57
CA PHE A 130 -2.36 0.61 17.43
C PHE A 130 -2.54 2.00 18.05
N ASP A 131 -1.62 2.38 18.93
CA ASP A 131 -1.60 3.72 19.53
C ASP A 131 -1.06 4.74 18.53
N THR A 132 -1.97 5.44 17.86
CA THR A 132 -1.64 6.48 16.88
C THR A 132 -0.98 7.70 17.51
N SER A 133 -1.14 7.92 18.82
CA SER A 133 -0.53 9.06 19.52
C SER A 133 0.98 8.90 19.68
N SER A 134 1.49 7.67 19.59
CA SER A 134 2.92 7.36 19.62
C SER A 134 3.66 7.78 18.35
N LEU A 135 2.95 8.10 17.28
CA LEU A 135 3.51 8.49 15.99
C LEU A 135 3.06 9.91 15.61
N PRO A 136 3.85 10.94 15.94
CA PRO A 136 3.49 12.35 15.66
C PRO A 136 3.34 12.67 14.17
N ALA A 137 3.61 11.70 13.30
CA ALA A 137 3.61 11.86 11.84
C ALA A 137 2.80 10.79 11.10
N LEU A 138 1.86 10.09 11.75
CA LEU A 138 0.91 9.27 11.01
C LEU A 138 -0.09 10.22 10.34
N ASP A 139 0.14 10.52 9.05
CA ASP A 139 -0.84 11.23 8.24
C ASP A 139 -2.17 10.49 8.28
N THR A 140 -3.26 11.21 8.49
CA THR A 140 -4.59 10.65 8.30
C THR A 140 -5.06 10.89 6.87
N PHE A 141 -5.88 9.97 6.37
CA PHE A 141 -6.48 10.14 5.05
C PHE A 141 -7.39 11.37 5.01
N HIS A 142 -8.08 11.66 6.12
CA HIS A 142 -8.88 12.88 6.25
C HIS A 142 -8.05 14.15 6.04
N ALA A 143 -6.88 14.25 6.69
CA ALA A 143 -6.00 15.41 6.51
C ALA A 143 -5.51 15.53 5.05
N ARG A 144 -5.20 14.39 4.39
CA ARG A 144 -4.83 14.37 2.98
C ARG A 144 -5.96 14.85 2.07
N LEU A 145 -7.20 14.40 2.33
CA LEU A 145 -8.37 14.84 1.56
C LEU A 145 -8.65 16.34 1.73
N ALA A 146 -8.52 16.85 2.98
CA ALA A 146 -8.69 18.25 3.26
C ALA A 146 -7.62 19.15 2.59
N ALA A 147 -6.44 18.60 2.31
CA ALA A 147 -5.34 19.30 1.64
C ALA A 147 -5.42 19.25 0.10
N ILE A 148 -6.40 18.53 -0.49
CA ILE A 148 -6.51 18.43 -1.95
C ILE A 148 -7.01 19.78 -2.51
N ASP A 149 -6.19 20.41 -3.34
CA ASP A 149 -6.60 21.49 -4.25
C ASP A 149 -7.06 20.90 -5.57
N ALA A 150 -8.33 20.48 -5.62
CA ALA A 150 -8.91 19.88 -6.83
C ALA A 150 -8.89 20.86 -8.03
N ASP A 151 -9.10 22.15 -7.77
CA ASP A 151 -9.04 23.16 -8.82
C ASP A 151 -7.61 23.37 -9.32
N GLY A 152 -6.63 23.34 -8.44
CA GLY A 152 -5.20 23.36 -8.79
C GLY A 152 -4.81 22.13 -9.61
N VAL A 153 -5.31 20.94 -9.25
CA VAL A 153 -5.09 19.72 -10.04
C VAL A 153 -5.72 19.86 -11.43
N ARG A 154 -6.97 20.32 -11.54
CA ARG A 154 -7.64 20.57 -12.83
C ARG A 154 -6.84 21.53 -13.71
N ARG A 155 -6.44 22.67 -13.15
CA ARG A 155 -5.59 23.64 -13.86
C ARG A 155 -4.29 23.01 -14.34
N GLY A 156 -3.56 22.32 -13.45
CA GLY A 156 -2.30 21.69 -13.79
C GLY A 156 -2.39 20.61 -14.85
N LEU A 157 -3.46 19.79 -14.84
CA LEU A 157 -3.75 18.81 -15.89
C LEU A 157 -4.05 19.49 -17.24
N THR A 158 -4.88 20.55 -17.23
CA THR A 158 -5.23 21.31 -18.44
C THR A 158 -4.02 22.03 -19.06
N GLU A 159 -3.18 22.62 -18.22
CA GLU A 159 -1.92 23.27 -18.66
C GLU A 159 -0.95 22.25 -19.25
N ALA A 160 -0.80 21.08 -18.62
CA ALA A 160 0.03 20.01 -19.14
C ALA A 160 -0.45 19.51 -20.50
N LEU A 161 -1.78 19.33 -20.67
CA LEU A 161 -2.38 18.94 -21.93
C LEU A 161 -2.13 19.99 -23.03
N GLY A 162 -2.13 21.27 -22.69
CA GLY A 162 -1.79 22.36 -23.60
C GLY A 162 -0.35 22.32 -24.10
N ARG A 163 0.58 21.72 -23.31
CA ARG A 163 2.01 21.60 -23.64
C ARG A 163 2.33 20.37 -24.48
N ASP A 164 1.67 19.26 -24.26
CA ASP A 164 1.88 17.99 -24.97
C ASP A 164 0.55 17.23 -25.10
N ARG A 165 -0.29 17.67 -26.04
CA ARG A 165 -1.61 17.07 -26.27
C ARG A 165 -1.50 15.65 -26.81
N GLU A 166 -0.51 15.37 -27.65
CA GLU A 166 -0.38 14.08 -28.31
C GLU A 166 -0.21 12.92 -27.31
N ASN A 167 0.63 13.12 -26.32
CA ASN A 167 0.96 12.05 -25.37
C ASN A 167 0.12 12.07 -24.09
N LEU A 168 -0.47 13.20 -23.72
CA LEU A 168 -1.17 13.37 -22.45
C LEU A 168 -2.70 13.29 -22.57
N TYR A 169 -3.26 13.30 -23.78
CA TYR A 169 -4.70 13.42 -24.01
C TYR A 169 -5.50 12.38 -23.22
N ASP A 170 -5.22 11.09 -23.40
CA ASP A 170 -6.01 10.01 -22.81
C ASP A 170 -5.99 10.04 -21.27
N TYR A 171 -4.80 10.28 -20.69
CA TYR A 171 -4.68 10.37 -19.24
C TYR A 171 -5.40 11.59 -18.69
N VAL A 172 -5.17 12.76 -19.27
CA VAL A 172 -5.70 14.03 -18.74
C VAL A 172 -7.21 14.11 -18.88
N GLU A 173 -7.75 13.85 -20.06
CA GLU A 173 -9.21 13.93 -20.29
C GLU A 173 -9.96 12.92 -19.43
N THR A 174 -9.43 11.71 -19.28
CA THR A 174 -10.06 10.71 -18.42
C THR A 174 -9.94 11.10 -16.94
N SER A 175 -8.79 11.63 -16.52
CA SER A 175 -8.61 12.12 -15.13
C SER A 175 -9.59 13.28 -14.82
N LEU A 176 -9.81 14.19 -15.74
CA LEU A 176 -10.78 15.28 -15.58
C LEU A 176 -12.21 14.74 -15.43
N ARG A 177 -12.61 13.75 -16.27
CA ARG A 177 -13.93 13.09 -16.13
C ARG A 177 -14.07 12.38 -14.78
N LEU A 178 -13.03 11.69 -14.31
CA LEU A 178 -13.04 11.05 -12.98
C LEU A 178 -13.15 12.08 -11.86
N LEU A 179 -12.45 13.21 -11.96
CA LEU A 179 -12.60 14.32 -11.00
C LEU A 179 -14.04 14.84 -10.98
N ASP A 180 -14.70 14.98 -12.12
CA ASP A 180 -16.09 15.44 -12.20
C ASP A 180 -17.07 14.41 -11.62
N ALA A 181 -16.82 13.12 -11.85
CA ALA A 181 -17.71 12.04 -11.40
C ALA A 181 -17.58 11.73 -9.89
N HIS A 182 -16.35 11.80 -9.34
CA HIS A 182 -16.04 11.32 -8.00
C HIS A 182 -15.72 12.44 -6.99
N TYR A 183 -15.61 13.70 -7.44
CA TYR A 183 -15.31 14.83 -6.57
C TYR A 183 -16.36 15.95 -6.75
N PRO A 184 -17.54 15.81 -6.14
CA PRO A 184 -18.64 16.78 -6.28
C PRO A 184 -18.43 18.05 -5.41
N GLY A 185 -17.21 18.60 -5.37
CA GLY A 185 -16.88 19.82 -4.64
C GLY A 185 -16.36 19.60 -3.21
N SER A 186 -16.64 18.49 -2.57
CA SER A 186 -15.99 18.08 -1.33
C SER A 186 -16.06 16.55 -1.15
N LEU A 187 -15.01 15.96 -0.59
CA LEU A 187 -15.07 14.59 -0.07
C LEU A 187 -15.66 14.57 1.36
N ALA A 188 -16.54 15.51 1.68
CA ALA A 188 -17.13 15.71 2.99
C ALA A 188 -18.06 14.58 3.46
N ALA A 189 -18.40 13.64 2.58
CA ALA A 189 -19.08 12.39 2.97
C ALA A 189 -18.11 11.35 3.56
N PHE A 190 -16.92 11.78 3.99
CA PHE A 190 -15.99 10.97 4.77
C PHE A 190 -16.69 10.47 6.04
N PRO A 191 -16.56 9.17 6.42
CA PRO A 191 -17.10 8.67 7.66
C PRO A 191 -16.48 9.42 8.86
N ALA A 192 -17.19 10.43 9.39
CA ALA A 192 -16.67 11.30 10.43
C ALA A 192 -16.44 10.57 11.76
N ASP A 193 -17.08 9.42 11.96
CA ASP A 193 -16.95 8.53 13.10
C ASP A 193 -15.85 7.47 12.95
N ASP A 194 -15.14 7.44 11.82
CA ASP A 194 -14.06 6.48 11.61
C ASP A 194 -12.80 6.91 12.39
N PRO A 195 -12.24 6.05 13.25
CA PRO A 195 -11.06 6.38 14.04
C PRO A 195 -9.77 6.48 13.22
N GLN A 196 -9.80 6.12 11.94
CA GLN A 196 -8.66 6.16 11.02
C GLN A 196 -7.41 5.45 11.56
N HIS A 197 -7.58 4.23 12.02
CA HIS A 197 -6.44 3.40 12.40
C HIS A 197 -5.50 3.14 11.21
N PRO A 198 -4.24 2.79 11.44
CA PRO A 198 -3.30 2.55 10.37
C PRO A 198 -3.79 1.48 9.38
N ILE A 199 -3.59 1.73 8.11
CA ILE A 199 -3.70 0.78 7.00
C ILE A 199 -2.34 0.66 6.33
N HIS A 200 -2.13 -0.39 5.53
CA HIS A 200 -0.88 -0.55 4.77
C HIS A 200 -0.74 0.56 3.70
N ASN A 201 -1.83 0.92 3.07
CA ASN A 201 -1.93 1.93 2.01
C ASN A 201 -1.13 1.62 0.73
N ASP A 202 -0.48 0.47 0.63
CA ASP A 202 0.17 -0.05 -0.58
C ASP A 202 0.11 -1.58 -0.65
N TYR A 203 -1.02 -2.16 -0.19
CA TYR A 203 -1.28 -3.60 -0.17
C TYR A 203 -1.52 -4.09 -1.60
N ASN A 204 -0.47 -4.53 -2.29
CA ASN A 204 -0.51 -4.94 -3.70
C ASN A 204 0.54 -6.02 -4.02
N GLN A 205 0.48 -6.58 -5.23
CA GLN A 205 1.33 -7.70 -5.69
C GLN A 205 2.85 -7.49 -5.51
N PHE A 206 3.34 -6.27 -5.52
CA PHE A 206 4.76 -5.97 -5.37
C PHE A 206 5.22 -6.06 -3.91
N ASN A 207 4.26 -6.06 -2.98
CA ASN A 207 4.49 -6.13 -1.53
C ASN A 207 4.07 -7.48 -0.93
N TYR A 208 3.76 -8.50 -1.76
CA TYR A 208 3.50 -9.87 -1.34
C TYR A 208 4.69 -10.75 -1.69
N LEU A 209 5.40 -11.26 -0.68
CA LEU A 209 6.50 -12.19 -0.86
C LEU A 209 6.01 -13.63 -0.66
N PHE A 210 6.14 -14.43 -1.71
CA PHE A 210 5.78 -15.85 -1.71
C PHE A 210 7.03 -16.70 -1.49
N ASP A 211 7.03 -17.48 -0.43
CA ASP A 211 8.08 -18.43 -0.05
C ASP A 211 7.58 -19.89 0.01
N GLY A 212 6.41 -20.14 -0.55
CA GLY A 212 5.72 -21.44 -0.50
C GLY A 212 4.85 -21.64 0.74
N THR A 213 4.84 -20.67 1.67
CA THR A 213 4.00 -20.69 2.88
C THR A 213 2.82 -19.73 2.73
N LEU A 214 1.66 -20.08 3.30
CA LEU A 214 0.50 -19.20 3.35
C LEU A 214 0.23 -18.74 4.79
N PRO A 215 -0.21 -17.49 4.97
CA PRO A 215 -0.32 -16.43 3.97
C PRO A 215 1.06 -15.93 3.48
N PRO A 216 1.13 -15.25 2.31
CA PRO A 216 2.36 -14.57 1.88
C PRO A 216 2.84 -13.55 2.91
N LEU A 217 4.15 -13.29 2.94
CA LEU A 217 4.73 -12.26 3.80
C LEU A 217 4.44 -10.88 3.22
N ILE A 218 3.89 -9.98 4.03
CA ILE A 218 3.57 -8.60 3.64
C ILE A 218 4.76 -7.70 3.93
N LEU A 219 5.21 -6.99 2.90
CA LEU A 219 6.39 -6.12 2.89
C LEU A 219 5.99 -4.65 2.83
N ASP A 220 6.95 -3.76 3.17
CA ASP A 220 6.94 -2.33 2.86
C ASP A 220 5.79 -1.52 3.49
N TRP A 221 5.88 -1.29 4.79
CA TRP A 221 4.91 -0.54 5.59
C TRP A 221 5.14 0.98 5.62
N GLU A 222 6.11 1.52 4.86
CA GLU A 222 6.44 2.94 4.87
C GLU A 222 5.30 3.85 4.40
N ALA A 223 4.40 3.31 3.56
CA ALA A 223 3.25 4.02 3.03
C ALA A 223 2.05 4.08 3.99
N ALA A 224 2.11 3.41 5.15
CA ALA A 224 1.01 3.35 6.09
C ALA A 224 0.46 4.74 6.46
N ILE A 225 -0.86 4.86 6.50
CA ILE A 225 -1.62 6.05 6.93
C ILE A 225 -2.79 5.63 7.80
N GLY A 226 -3.36 6.56 8.55
CA GLY A 226 -4.65 6.35 9.19
C GLY A 226 -5.78 6.56 8.18
N ALA A 227 -6.63 5.54 7.97
CA ALA A 227 -7.72 5.63 7.01
C ALA A 227 -8.84 4.62 7.32
N PRO A 228 -10.06 4.85 6.78
CA PRO A 228 -11.11 3.84 6.81
C PRO A 228 -10.67 2.55 6.12
N ARG A 229 -11.01 1.43 6.72
CA ARG A 229 -10.62 0.09 6.24
C ARG A 229 -11.18 -0.22 4.86
N GLU A 230 -12.38 0.27 4.57
CA GLU A 230 -13.05 0.08 3.30
C GLU A 230 -12.28 0.75 2.16
N TYR A 231 -11.60 1.88 2.43
CA TYR A 231 -10.72 2.51 1.45
C TYR A 231 -9.59 1.56 1.00
N GLU A 232 -8.89 0.91 1.94
CA GLU A 232 -7.84 -0.03 1.56
C GLU A 232 -8.38 -1.27 0.87
N LEU A 233 -9.52 -1.82 1.37
CA LEU A 233 -10.18 -2.96 0.75
C LEU A 233 -10.50 -2.73 -0.73
N VAL A 234 -10.97 -1.52 -1.08
CA VAL A 234 -11.25 -1.16 -2.47
C VAL A 234 -9.96 -0.84 -3.23
N ARG A 235 -9.08 -0.05 -2.63
CA ARG A 235 -7.84 0.41 -3.25
C ARG A 235 -6.89 -0.72 -3.63
N CYS A 236 -6.73 -1.73 -2.78
CA CYS A 236 -5.78 -2.82 -3.02
C CYS A 236 -6.17 -3.72 -4.20
N LEU A 237 -7.46 -3.82 -4.51
CA LEU A 237 -7.96 -4.58 -5.64
C LEU A 237 -8.02 -3.73 -6.93
N ASN A 238 -8.04 -2.40 -6.82
CA ASN A 238 -8.10 -1.48 -7.95
C ASN A 238 -9.21 -1.87 -8.96
N HIS A 239 -8.83 -2.12 -10.22
CA HIS A 239 -9.73 -2.52 -11.31
C HIS A 239 -9.99 -4.04 -11.38
N LEU A 240 -9.34 -4.84 -10.56
CA LEU A 240 -9.48 -6.30 -10.54
C LEU A 240 -10.95 -6.79 -10.46
N PRO A 241 -11.87 -6.13 -9.71
CA PRO A 241 -13.29 -6.49 -9.72
C PRO A 241 -13.95 -6.46 -11.09
N LEU A 242 -13.41 -5.67 -12.02
CA LEU A 242 -13.93 -5.52 -13.38
C LEU A 242 -13.30 -6.53 -14.36
N GLU A 243 -12.03 -6.89 -14.17
CA GLU A 243 -11.26 -7.78 -15.05
C GLU A 243 -11.30 -9.23 -14.61
N ALA A 244 -11.19 -9.48 -13.31
CA ALA A 244 -11.16 -10.81 -12.71
C ALA A 244 -12.08 -10.89 -11.48
N PRO A 245 -13.41 -10.70 -11.64
CA PRO A 245 -14.36 -10.57 -10.54
C PRO A 245 -14.40 -11.78 -9.61
N HIS A 246 -14.08 -12.97 -10.10
CA HIS A 246 -14.02 -14.18 -9.28
C HIS A 246 -12.90 -14.10 -8.23
N HIS A 247 -11.70 -13.71 -8.62
CA HIS A 247 -10.55 -13.55 -7.73
C HIS A 247 -10.79 -12.43 -6.73
N ALA A 248 -11.27 -11.28 -7.21
CA ALA A 248 -11.64 -10.17 -6.34
C ALA A 248 -12.73 -10.56 -5.31
N ALA A 249 -13.75 -11.32 -5.73
CA ALA A 249 -14.79 -11.79 -4.82
C ALA A 249 -14.25 -12.79 -3.77
N THR A 250 -13.33 -13.68 -4.14
CA THR A 250 -12.65 -14.58 -3.20
C THR A 250 -11.93 -13.78 -2.13
N PHE A 251 -11.17 -12.76 -2.52
CA PHE A 251 -10.47 -11.88 -1.60
C PHE A 251 -11.44 -11.13 -0.67
N VAL A 252 -12.45 -10.43 -1.22
CA VAL A 252 -13.40 -9.63 -0.44
C VAL A 252 -14.17 -10.48 0.57
N ARG A 253 -14.64 -11.66 0.17
CA ARG A 253 -15.33 -12.58 1.08
C ARG A 253 -14.42 -13.13 2.17
N ALA A 254 -13.16 -13.42 1.85
CA ALA A 254 -12.18 -13.85 2.85
C ALA A 254 -11.89 -12.74 3.86
N TYR A 255 -11.73 -11.52 3.40
CA TYR A 255 -11.63 -10.34 4.26
C TYR A 255 -12.87 -10.20 5.17
N ALA A 256 -14.08 -10.25 4.60
CA ALA A 256 -15.33 -10.04 5.32
C ALA A 256 -15.59 -11.11 6.40
N ARG A 257 -15.13 -12.34 6.21
CA ARG A 257 -15.17 -13.39 7.24
C ARG A 257 -14.31 -13.08 8.46
N VAL A 258 -13.25 -12.31 8.31
CA VAL A 258 -12.34 -11.94 9.39
C VAL A 258 -12.76 -10.62 10.02
N ARG A 259 -13.08 -9.62 9.19
CA ARG A 259 -13.50 -8.29 9.60
C ARG A 259 -14.64 -7.81 8.71
N ALA A 260 -15.81 -7.60 9.28
CA ALA A 260 -16.96 -7.08 8.54
C ALA A 260 -16.71 -5.64 8.12
N PRO A 261 -16.69 -5.31 6.81
CA PRO A 261 -16.67 -3.93 6.36
C PRO A 261 -17.98 -3.22 6.71
N ARG A 262 -17.93 -1.89 6.74
CA ARG A 262 -19.13 -1.05 6.89
C ARG A 262 -19.74 -0.80 5.51
N PRO A 263 -20.91 -1.35 5.15
CA PRO A 263 -21.47 -1.24 3.80
C PRO A 263 -21.70 0.21 3.37
N GLN A 264 -22.08 1.10 4.31
CA GLN A 264 -22.31 2.51 4.06
C GLN A 264 -21.06 3.26 3.59
N ASN A 265 -19.85 2.74 3.85
CA ASN A 265 -18.59 3.36 3.48
C ASN A 265 -18.14 2.95 2.07
N ILE A 266 -18.75 1.93 1.45
CA ILE A 266 -18.28 1.37 0.18
C ILE A 266 -18.33 2.38 -0.97
N ALA A 267 -19.43 3.11 -1.11
CA ALA A 267 -19.55 4.12 -2.17
C ALA A 267 -18.45 5.20 -2.03
N TRP A 268 -18.24 5.70 -0.83
CA TRP A 268 -17.17 6.63 -0.54
C TRP A 268 -15.78 6.04 -0.81
N ALA A 269 -15.55 4.78 -0.42
CA ALA A 269 -14.28 4.09 -0.64
C ALA A 269 -13.95 3.92 -2.13
N VAL A 270 -14.97 3.63 -2.96
CA VAL A 270 -14.85 3.58 -4.42
C VAL A 270 -14.47 4.95 -4.97
N ASP A 271 -15.16 6.02 -4.55
CA ASP A 271 -14.85 7.38 -4.99
C ASP A 271 -13.42 7.77 -4.61
N ALA A 272 -13.01 7.54 -3.38
CA ALA A 272 -11.66 7.84 -2.90
C ALA A 272 -10.57 7.02 -3.61
N ALA A 273 -10.81 5.73 -3.89
CA ALA A 273 -9.88 4.89 -4.61
C ALA A 273 -9.73 5.30 -6.09
N CYS A 274 -10.82 5.72 -6.76
CA CYS A 274 -10.77 6.25 -8.12
C CYS A 274 -10.01 7.57 -8.18
N LEU A 275 -10.32 8.49 -7.27
CA LEU A 275 -9.71 9.82 -7.23
C LEU A 275 -8.19 9.78 -7.05
N GLN A 276 -7.65 8.85 -6.26
CA GLN A 276 -6.20 8.75 -6.07
C GLN A 276 -5.43 8.57 -7.39
N HIS A 277 -6.06 8.00 -8.43
CA HIS A 277 -5.43 7.83 -9.75
C HIS A 277 -5.54 9.09 -10.60
N ALA A 278 -6.66 9.81 -10.50
CA ALA A 278 -6.88 11.08 -11.20
C ALA A 278 -6.06 12.26 -10.64
N LEU A 279 -5.72 12.21 -9.34
CA LEU A 279 -5.00 13.28 -8.65
C LEU A 279 -3.47 13.27 -8.82
N LYS A 280 -2.91 12.36 -9.64
CA LYS A 280 -1.45 12.20 -9.80
C LYS A 280 -0.82 13.23 -10.74
N LEU A 281 -0.95 14.52 -10.42
CA LEU A 281 -0.36 15.60 -11.21
C LEU A 281 1.16 15.44 -11.43
N TRP A 282 1.86 14.82 -10.48
CA TRP A 282 3.31 14.57 -10.57
C TRP A 282 3.71 13.72 -11.78
N ILE A 283 2.81 12.86 -12.29
CA ILE A 283 3.08 12.03 -13.47
C ILE A 283 3.20 12.90 -14.71
N VAL A 284 2.24 13.81 -14.93
CA VAL A 284 2.27 14.70 -16.10
C VAL A 284 3.39 15.73 -16.00
N GLN A 285 3.67 16.22 -14.80
CA GLN A 285 4.83 17.11 -14.57
C GLN A 285 6.15 16.38 -14.81
N GLY A 286 6.25 15.14 -14.33
CA GLY A 286 7.43 14.31 -14.58
C GLY A 286 7.61 13.98 -16.05
N TRP A 287 6.54 13.64 -16.77
CA TRP A 287 6.56 13.44 -18.22
C TRP A 287 7.06 14.67 -18.97
N LEU A 288 6.54 15.84 -18.67
CA LEU A 288 6.96 17.09 -19.33
C LEU A 288 8.42 17.44 -19.06
N ASN A 289 9.03 16.98 -17.98
CA ASN A 289 10.42 17.24 -17.62
C ASN A 289 11.38 16.14 -18.14
N ASP A 290 10.96 14.88 -18.08
CA ASP A 290 11.76 13.71 -18.49
C ASP A 290 10.85 12.60 -19.04
N PRO A 291 10.45 12.68 -20.32
CA PRO A 291 9.56 11.71 -20.93
C PRO A 291 10.08 10.27 -20.88
N ALA A 292 11.40 10.08 -21.05
CA ALA A 292 11.99 8.75 -21.07
C ALA A 292 11.83 8.03 -19.71
N ARG A 293 12.08 8.73 -18.63
CA ARG A 293 11.93 8.23 -17.25
C ARG A 293 10.48 7.99 -16.89
N PHE A 294 9.56 8.84 -17.34
CA PHE A 294 8.15 8.80 -16.94
C PHE A 294 7.22 8.00 -17.86
N ALA A 295 7.71 7.49 -18.99
CA ALA A 295 6.90 6.76 -19.96
C ALA A 295 6.13 5.55 -19.36
N ALA A 296 6.77 4.77 -18.50
CA ALA A 296 6.12 3.64 -17.84
C ALA A 296 5.05 4.11 -16.83
N HIS A 297 5.33 5.16 -16.07
CA HIS A 297 4.38 5.74 -15.12
C HIS A 297 3.14 6.30 -15.82
N LEU A 298 3.32 7.03 -16.92
CA LEU A 298 2.22 7.59 -17.70
C LEU A 298 1.34 6.48 -18.30
N ARG A 299 1.95 5.47 -18.94
CA ARG A 299 1.18 4.32 -19.48
C ARG A 299 0.37 3.61 -18.40
N GLY A 300 1.01 3.27 -17.27
CA GLY A 300 0.31 2.62 -16.16
C GLY A 300 -0.83 3.47 -15.60
N ALA A 301 -0.61 4.78 -15.43
CA ALA A 301 -1.64 5.70 -14.96
C ALA A 301 -2.79 5.84 -15.95
N THR A 302 -2.51 5.92 -17.27
CA THR A 302 -3.54 5.98 -18.32
C THR A 302 -4.40 4.71 -18.30
N THR A 303 -3.79 3.54 -18.21
CA THR A 303 -4.52 2.26 -18.07
C THR A 303 -5.43 2.28 -16.84
N MET A 304 -4.93 2.77 -15.71
CA MET A 304 -5.72 2.80 -14.46
C MET A 304 -6.91 3.75 -14.54
N VAL A 305 -6.73 4.99 -15.01
CA VAL A 305 -7.85 5.93 -15.13
C VAL A 305 -8.88 5.45 -16.15
N ALA A 306 -8.44 4.85 -17.25
CA ALA A 306 -9.33 4.27 -18.25
C ALA A 306 -10.18 3.11 -17.69
N ALA A 307 -9.60 2.26 -16.83
CA ALA A 307 -10.32 1.16 -16.20
C ALA A 307 -11.43 1.64 -15.25
N PHE A 308 -11.25 2.81 -14.63
CA PHE A 308 -12.23 3.39 -13.71
C PHE A 308 -13.27 4.28 -14.40
N ASP A 309 -13.04 4.69 -15.65
CA ASP A 309 -13.98 5.56 -16.38
C ASP A 309 -15.35 4.88 -16.54
N GLY A 310 -16.40 5.50 -15.99
CA GLY A 310 -17.76 4.95 -15.97
C GLY A 310 -17.95 3.66 -15.17
N ALA A 311 -16.98 3.30 -14.31
CA ALA A 311 -17.02 2.03 -13.57
C ALA A 311 -17.65 2.12 -12.17
N ARG A 312 -17.95 3.33 -11.66
CA ARG A 312 -18.37 3.59 -10.28
C ARG A 312 -19.48 2.64 -9.80
N GLU A 313 -20.62 2.63 -10.47
CA GLU A 313 -21.77 1.83 -10.04
C GLU A 313 -21.48 0.33 -10.10
N ARG A 314 -20.75 -0.13 -11.12
CA ARG A 314 -20.34 -1.53 -11.23
C ARG A 314 -19.44 -1.97 -10.08
N LEU A 315 -18.55 -1.10 -9.61
CA LEU A 315 -17.68 -1.36 -8.46
C LEU A 315 -18.49 -1.39 -7.17
N ILE A 316 -19.37 -0.40 -6.95
CA ILE A 316 -20.25 -0.38 -5.76
C ILE A 316 -21.11 -1.65 -5.70
N ASP A 317 -21.76 -2.02 -6.80
CA ASP A 317 -22.57 -3.24 -6.90
C ASP A 317 -21.76 -4.52 -6.65
N PHE A 318 -20.52 -4.55 -7.17
CA PHE A 318 -19.64 -5.71 -6.93
C PHE A 318 -19.35 -5.90 -5.45
N TYR A 319 -18.89 -4.85 -4.76
CA TYR A 319 -18.58 -4.94 -3.32
C TYR A 319 -19.81 -5.23 -2.51
N SER A 320 -20.95 -4.56 -2.78
CA SER A 320 -22.22 -4.81 -2.08
C SER A 320 -22.65 -6.28 -2.15
N ARG A 321 -22.65 -6.86 -3.37
CA ARG A 321 -22.97 -8.30 -3.54
C ARG A 321 -22.00 -9.23 -2.83
N CYS A 322 -20.70 -8.90 -2.80
CA CYS A 322 -19.72 -9.72 -2.08
C CYS A 322 -19.97 -9.73 -0.57
N LEU A 323 -20.45 -8.62 -0.02
CA LEU A 323 -20.71 -8.46 1.42
C LEU A 323 -22.05 -9.05 1.85
N GLU A 324 -23.10 -8.95 1.02
CA GLU A 324 -24.42 -9.54 1.28
C GLU A 324 -24.37 -11.08 1.40
N THR A 325 -23.55 -11.75 0.59
CA THR A 325 -23.42 -13.20 0.58
C THR A 325 -22.63 -13.77 1.78
N GLY A 326 -22.02 -12.92 2.62
CA GLY A 326 -21.31 -13.30 3.84
C GLY A 326 -22.22 -13.61 5.04
N ASP A 327 -23.45 -13.16 5.00
CA ASP A 327 -24.44 -13.34 6.09
C ASP A 327 -25.18 -14.67 5.99
N GLY A 328 -24.53 -15.81 5.99
CA GLY A 328 -25.03 -17.21 6.13
C GLY A 328 -26.54 -17.48 6.23
N ARG A 329 -27.41 -16.62 5.75
CA ARG A 329 -28.85 -16.83 5.62
C ARG A 329 -29.13 -17.40 4.24
N THR A 330 -29.24 -18.73 4.17
CA THR A 330 -29.93 -19.39 3.07
C THR A 330 -31.30 -18.71 2.91
N PRO A 331 -31.72 -18.32 1.72
CA PRO A 331 -33.09 -17.89 1.47
C PRO A 331 -34.00 -19.12 1.75
N THR A 332 -34.90 -19.00 2.72
CA THR A 332 -36.00 -19.93 2.95
C THR A 332 -37.02 -19.81 1.83
#